data_022b73cc336a37072328aa5ecdfdeb1b
#
_entry.id   022b73cc336a37072328aa5ecdfdeb1b
#
_cell.length_a   1.000
_cell.length_b   1.000
_cell.length_c   1.000
_cell.angle_alpha   90.00
_cell.angle_beta   90.00
_cell.angle_gamma   90.00
#
_symmetry.space_group_name_H-M   'P 1'
#
loop_
_entity.id
_entity.type
_entity.pdbx_description
1 polymer ?
#
loop_
_entity_poly.entity_id
_entity_poly.type
_entity_poly.pdbx_seq_one_letter_code
_entity_poly.pdbx_strand_id
1 'polypeptide(L)'
;FDSPTTSMSVGTAGWFGSRAEIRPVMRVWSTTIALDDVPLTISLDGKTEAMTVKAPGTVFKPEMIVRPPAPPAPQGGATKEVPLIELAWARSGDKGDAFNIGVIARKPEYLPWIRAALSPEAMMKWFAHEFEGGKNPAVLRYDLPGMNAVNLHFLDALGGGQFASLRLDPLAKGKAQQLLDMPVKVGVGVI
;
A
#
# COMPACT_ATOMS: atom_id res chain seq x y z
N PHE A 1 25.76 14.62 -10.45
CA PHE A 1 24.71 13.87 -9.71
C PHE A 1 23.51 14.79 -9.61
N ASP A 2 22.70 14.81 -10.64
CA ASP A 2 21.39 15.42 -10.58
C ASP A 2 20.48 14.44 -9.85
N SER A 3 20.61 14.41 -8.52
CA SER A 3 19.53 13.88 -7.74
C SER A 3 18.36 14.81 -7.95
N PRO A 4 17.32 14.42 -8.64
CA PRO A 4 16.14 15.22 -8.64
C PRO A 4 15.70 15.34 -7.18
N THR A 5 15.68 16.53 -6.66
CA THR A 5 14.97 16.86 -5.44
C THR A 5 13.50 16.72 -5.74
N THR A 6 13.15 15.50 -6.13
CA THR A 6 11.83 15.18 -6.55
C THR A 6 10.96 15.13 -5.36
N SER A 7 10.15 15.96 -5.45
CA SER A 7 8.82 16.06 -4.99
C SER A 7 8.35 14.81 -4.26
N MET A 8 7.94 15.06 -3.07
CA MET A 8 7.30 14.06 -2.25
C MET A 8 5.91 13.65 -2.78
N SER A 9 5.43 14.27 -3.83
CA SER A 9 4.25 13.84 -4.58
C SER A 9 4.22 14.48 -5.95
N VAL A 10 3.74 13.73 -6.93
CA VAL A 10 3.44 14.27 -8.26
C VAL A 10 2.45 15.42 -8.09
N GLY A 11 2.81 16.61 -8.56
CA GLY A 11 1.96 17.79 -8.50
C GLY A 11 2.17 18.73 -7.30
N THR A 12 2.95 18.34 -6.28
CA THR A 12 3.32 19.23 -5.16
C THR A 12 4.79 19.61 -5.16
N ALA A 13 5.54 19.14 -6.15
CA ALA A 13 6.93 19.47 -6.32
C ALA A 13 7.06 20.87 -6.89
N GLY A 14 7.44 21.78 -6.05
CA GLY A 14 8.12 22.94 -6.57
C GLY A 14 9.48 22.51 -7.13
N TRP A 15 9.72 22.76 -8.41
CA TRP A 15 11.06 22.79 -8.96
C TRP A 15 11.77 24.00 -8.35
N PHE A 16 12.56 23.76 -7.35
CA PHE A 16 13.48 24.78 -6.87
C PHE A 16 14.77 24.59 -7.65
N GLY A 17 15.04 25.45 -8.61
CA GLY A 17 16.24 25.43 -9.45
C GLY A 17 17.55 25.65 -8.67
N SER A 18 17.68 25.10 -7.49
CA SER A 18 18.87 25.13 -6.65
C SER A 18 19.74 23.91 -6.91
N ARG A 19 21.03 24.08 -6.73
CA ARG A 19 22.01 23.01 -6.80
C ARG A 19 21.66 21.92 -5.79
N ALA A 20 21.76 20.65 -6.18
CA ALA A 20 21.52 19.54 -5.28
C ALA A 20 22.43 19.63 -4.04
N GLU A 21 21.85 19.59 -2.87
CA GLU A 21 22.56 19.57 -1.60
C GLU A 21 22.80 18.14 -1.13
N ILE A 22 23.98 17.89 -0.60
CA ILE A 22 24.27 16.61 0.07
C ILE A 22 23.54 16.64 1.42
N ARG A 23 22.61 15.71 1.60
CA ARG A 23 21.88 15.55 2.85
C ARG A 23 22.17 14.18 3.47
N PRO A 24 22.18 14.06 4.80
CA PRO A 24 22.33 12.76 5.43
C PRO A 24 21.12 11.87 5.10
N VAL A 25 21.41 10.61 4.79
CA VAL A 25 20.39 9.58 4.63
C VAL A 25 19.95 9.12 6.01
N MET A 26 18.65 9.22 6.29
CA MET A 26 18.06 8.77 7.55
C MET A 26 17.27 7.49 7.33
N ARG A 27 17.46 6.51 8.21
CA ARG A 27 16.62 5.30 8.25
C ARG A 27 15.77 5.31 9.50
N VAL A 28 14.50 4.99 9.32
CA VAL A 28 13.59 4.76 10.45
C VAL A 28 13.83 3.35 10.95
N TRP A 29 14.07 3.23 12.24
CA TRP A 29 14.12 1.96 12.96
C TRP A 29 12.96 1.91 13.94
N SER A 30 12.27 0.78 13.99
CA SER A 30 11.11 0.58 14.86
C SER A 30 11.32 -0.63 15.76
N THR A 31 10.89 -0.49 17.00
CA THR A 31 10.89 -1.58 17.98
C THR A 31 9.59 -1.57 18.79
N THR A 32 9.33 -2.65 19.47
CA THR A 32 8.26 -2.72 20.46
C THR A 32 8.87 -2.65 21.87
N ILE A 33 8.19 -1.96 22.76
CA ILE A 33 8.52 -1.93 24.21
C ILE A 33 7.32 -2.47 24.98
N ALA A 34 7.57 -2.98 26.17
CA ALA A 34 6.48 -3.43 27.02
C ALA A 34 5.56 -2.25 27.38
N LEU A 35 4.25 -2.49 27.43
CA LEU A 35 3.28 -1.43 27.74
C LEU A 35 3.51 -0.87 29.15
N ASP A 36 3.95 -1.70 30.08
CA ASP A 36 4.24 -1.30 31.47
C ASP A 36 5.44 -0.34 31.59
N ASP A 37 6.31 -0.30 30.55
CA ASP A 37 7.44 0.62 30.50
C ASP A 37 7.05 2.01 29.94
N VAL A 38 5.79 2.18 29.51
CA VAL A 38 5.28 3.43 28.96
C VAL A 38 4.36 4.10 29.98
N PRO A 39 4.80 5.20 30.63
CA PRO A 39 3.92 5.94 31.51
C PRO A 39 2.82 6.64 30.74
N LEU A 40 1.59 6.18 30.89
CA LEU A 40 0.43 6.78 30.26
C LEU A 40 -0.25 7.74 31.22
N THR A 41 -0.58 8.92 30.74
CA THR A 41 -1.29 9.93 31.53
C THR A 41 -2.42 10.55 30.74
N ILE A 42 -3.46 10.97 31.42
CA ILE A 42 -4.55 11.80 30.88
C ILE A 42 -4.47 13.18 31.51
N SER A 43 -4.42 14.22 30.70
CA SER A 43 -4.50 15.60 31.17
C SER A 43 -5.83 16.21 30.72
N LEU A 44 -6.65 16.62 31.67
CA LEU A 44 -7.94 17.27 31.47
C LEU A 44 -8.09 18.46 32.41
N ASP A 45 -8.46 19.61 31.89
CA ASP A 45 -8.68 20.85 32.70
C ASP A 45 -7.50 21.19 33.64
N GLY A 46 -6.27 21.00 33.12
CA GLY A 46 -5.05 21.30 33.91
C GLY A 46 -4.68 20.26 34.96
N LYS A 47 -5.45 19.19 35.11
CA LYS A 47 -5.13 18.07 36.02
C LYS A 47 -4.59 16.90 35.16
N THR A 48 -3.51 16.30 35.66
CA THR A 48 -2.90 15.14 35.02
C THR A 48 -2.99 13.94 35.95
N GLU A 49 -3.55 12.85 35.45
CA GLU A 49 -3.71 11.61 36.20
C GLU A 49 -3.04 10.45 35.46
N ALA A 50 -2.47 9.51 36.21
CA ALA A 50 -1.90 8.29 35.62
C ALA A 50 -3.04 7.40 35.13
N MET A 51 -2.86 6.84 33.88
CA MET A 51 -3.79 5.92 33.27
C MET A 51 -3.15 4.52 33.23
N THR A 52 -3.88 3.51 33.65
CA THR A 52 -3.49 2.12 33.48
C THR A 52 -4.33 1.49 32.38
N VAL A 53 -3.66 1.02 31.32
CA VAL A 53 -4.30 0.23 30.28
C VAL A 53 -4.12 -1.25 30.65
N LYS A 54 -5.21 -1.92 30.97
CA LYS A 54 -5.17 -3.36 31.17
C LYS A 54 -5.00 -4.03 29.81
N ALA A 55 -4.00 -4.89 29.69
CA ALA A 55 -3.86 -5.75 28.53
C ALA A 55 -5.16 -6.60 28.37
N PRO A 56 -5.67 -6.79 27.15
CA PRO A 56 -6.80 -7.67 26.94
C PRO A 56 -6.46 -9.07 27.44
N GLY A 57 -7.38 -9.66 28.20
CA GLY A 57 -7.16 -10.99 28.80
C GLY A 57 -7.00 -12.14 27.81
N THR A 58 -7.18 -11.86 26.51
CA THR A 58 -7.08 -12.85 25.44
C THR A 58 -5.92 -12.48 24.51
N VAL A 59 -4.97 -13.39 24.40
CA VAL A 59 -3.88 -13.24 23.42
C VAL A 59 -4.45 -13.46 22.02
N PHE A 60 -4.22 -12.50 21.12
CA PHE A 60 -4.60 -12.64 19.72
C PHE A 60 -3.91 -13.85 19.09
N LYS A 61 -4.69 -14.67 18.38
CA LYS A 61 -4.19 -15.78 17.55
C LYS A 61 -4.72 -15.61 16.13
N PRO A 62 -3.90 -15.84 15.09
CA PRO A 62 -4.33 -15.69 13.70
C PRO A 62 -5.58 -16.50 13.33
N GLU A 63 -5.78 -17.64 14.00
CA GLU A 63 -6.93 -18.54 13.81
C GLU A 63 -8.26 -17.93 14.29
N MET A 64 -8.21 -16.90 15.12
CA MET A 64 -9.39 -16.16 15.58
C MET A 64 -9.99 -15.26 14.51
N ILE A 65 -9.27 -15.04 13.41
CA ILE A 65 -9.77 -14.24 12.28
C ILE A 65 -10.71 -15.09 11.45
N VAL A 66 -12.01 -14.86 11.58
CA VAL A 66 -12.99 -15.43 10.65
C VAL A 66 -12.92 -14.65 9.35
N ARG A 67 -12.42 -15.29 8.29
CA ARG A 67 -12.37 -14.69 6.96
C ARG A 67 -13.57 -15.16 6.16
N PRO A 68 -14.35 -14.26 5.56
CA PRO A 68 -15.41 -14.65 4.65
C PRO A 68 -14.82 -15.37 3.42
N PRO A 69 -15.60 -16.21 2.74
CA PRO A 69 -15.14 -16.88 1.54
C PRO A 69 -14.71 -15.85 0.49
N ALA A 70 -13.67 -16.17 -0.26
CA ALA A 70 -13.24 -15.33 -1.36
C ALA A 70 -14.37 -15.18 -2.40
N PRO A 71 -14.54 -14.00 -3.01
CA PRO A 71 -15.47 -13.84 -4.12
C PRO A 71 -15.18 -14.87 -5.22
N PRO A 72 -16.22 -15.34 -5.92
CA PRO A 72 -16.05 -16.33 -6.99
C PRO A 72 -15.11 -15.80 -8.07
N ALA A 73 -14.42 -16.72 -8.75
CA ALA A 73 -13.64 -16.37 -9.92
C ALA A 73 -14.57 -15.82 -11.02
N PRO A 74 -14.05 -14.97 -11.94
CA PRO A 74 -14.83 -14.49 -13.06
C PRO A 74 -15.27 -15.68 -13.92
N GLN A 75 -16.52 -15.65 -14.39
CA GLN A 75 -17.04 -16.70 -15.25
C GLN A 75 -16.41 -16.58 -16.65
N GLY A 76 -16.19 -17.71 -17.32
CA GLY A 76 -15.66 -17.78 -18.66
C GLY A 76 -16.60 -17.12 -19.68
N GLY A 77 -16.06 -16.73 -20.83
CA GLY A 77 -16.77 -16.08 -21.92
C GLY A 77 -15.86 -15.20 -22.77
N ALA A 78 -16.42 -14.49 -23.74
CA ALA A 78 -15.68 -13.50 -24.51
C ALA A 78 -15.22 -12.36 -23.60
N THR A 79 -13.95 -11.99 -23.70
CA THR A 79 -13.37 -10.91 -22.89
C THR A 79 -12.85 -9.80 -23.81
N LYS A 80 -12.83 -8.59 -23.27
CA LYS A 80 -12.08 -7.46 -23.84
C LYS A 80 -11.07 -6.95 -22.83
N GLU A 81 -10.08 -6.25 -23.29
CA GLU A 81 -9.05 -5.63 -22.47
C GLU A 81 -9.35 -4.15 -22.29
N VAL A 82 -9.29 -3.68 -21.06
CA VAL A 82 -9.49 -2.27 -20.70
C VAL A 82 -8.47 -1.88 -19.62
N PRO A 83 -8.08 -0.61 -19.51
CA PRO A 83 -7.25 -0.17 -18.41
C PRO A 83 -8.02 -0.28 -17.08
N LEU A 84 -7.29 -0.63 -16.01
CA LEU A 84 -7.90 -0.83 -14.68
C LEU A 84 -8.71 0.37 -14.20
N ILE A 85 -8.35 1.59 -14.62
CA ILE A 85 -9.08 2.80 -14.23
C ILE A 85 -10.56 2.78 -14.64
N GLU A 86 -10.93 2.03 -15.69
CA GLU A 86 -12.34 1.86 -16.06
C GLU A 86 -13.11 1.00 -15.06
N LEU A 87 -12.41 0.12 -14.34
CA LEU A 87 -13.00 -0.83 -13.41
C LEU A 87 -12.91 -0.40 -11.95
N ALA A 88 -11.93 0.45 -11.59
CA ALA A 88 -11.62 0.73 -10.21
C ALA A 88 -11.16 2.16 -9.96
N TRP A 89 -11.22 2.55 -8.69
CA TRP A 89 -10.45 3.64 -8.11
C TRP A 89 -9.30 3.04 -7.30
N ALA A 90 -8.17 3.73 -7.25
CA ALA A 90 -7.04 3.28 -6.46
C ALA A 90 -6.32 4.44 -5.76
N ARG A 91 -5.68 4.11 -4.65
CA ARG A 91 -4.81 5.03 -3.92
C ARG A 91 -3.63 4.27 -3.32
N SER A 92 -2.46 4.90 -3.35
CA SER A 92 -1.22 4.32 -2.81
C SER A 92 -0.57 5.24 -1.78
N GLY A 93 0.36 4.65 -1.02
CA GLY A 93 1.18 5.36 -0.04
C GLY A 93 2.21 4.45 0.61
N ASP A 94 3.26 5.07 1.13
CA ASP A 94 4.36 4.40 1.80
C ASP A 94 3.96 3.76 3.13
N LYS A 95 4.70 2.72 3.49
CA LYS A 95 4.66 1.99 4.76
C LYS A 95 6.09 1.61 5.18
N GLY A 96 6.94 2.61 5.43
CA GLY A 96 8.37 2.40 5.64
C GLY A 96 9.07 2.03 4.34
N ASP A 97 9.76 0.90 4.27
CA ASP A 97 10.37 0.37 3.03
C ASP A 97 9.38 -0.40 2.15
N ALA A 98 8.11 -0.36 2.50
CA ALA A 98 7.01 -0.96 1.77
C ALA A 98 6.04 0.12 1.30
N PHE A 99 5.15 -0.22 0.35
CA PHE A 99 4.00 0.60 0.03
C PHE A 99 2.75 -0.25 -0.14
N ASN A 100 1.61 0.38 -0.04
CA ASN A 100 0.36 -0.28 -0.34
C ASN A 100 -0.42 0.43 -1.46
N ILE A 101 -1.26 -0.33 -2.14
CA ILE A 101 -2.26 0.19 -3.08
C ILE A 101 -3.61 -0.40 -2.70
N GLY A 102 -4.51 0.46 -2.22
CA GLY A 102 -5.93 0.12 -2.07
C GLY A 102 -6.64 0.30 -3.42
N VAL A 103 -7.41 -0.72 -3.81
CA VAL A 103 -8.17 -0.74 -5.08
C VAL A 103 -9.62 -1.07 -4.77
N ILE A 104 -10.53 -0.17 -5.15
CA ILE A 104 -11.98 -0.30 -4.92
C ILE A 104 -12.67 -0.45 -6.28
N ALA A 105 -13.43 -1.52 -6.46
CA ALA A 105 -14.23 -1.72 -7.68
C ALA A 105 -15.28 -0.63 -7.83
N ARG A 106 -15.41 -0.07 -9.03
CA ARG A 106 -16.48 0.92 -9.38
C ARG A 106 -17.87 0.32 -9.32
N LYS A 107 -17.97 -1.00 -9.58
CA LYS A 107 -19.18 -1.82 -9.46
C LYS A 107 -18.83 -3.17 -8.85
N PRO A 108 -19.71 -3.78 -8.04
CA PRO A 108 -19.43 -5.07 -7.41
C PRO A 108 -19.05 -6.17 -8.40
N GLU A 109 -19.68 -6.20 -9.58
CA GLU A 109 -19.44 -7.18 -10.64
C GLU A 109 -18.05 -7.10 -11.26
N TYR A 110 -17.32 -6.01 -11.05
CA TYR A 110 -15.93 -5.87 -11.52
C TYR A 110 -14.92 -6.54 -10.59
N LEU A 111 -15.28 -6.73 -9.30
CA LEU A 111 -14.35 -7.27 -8.30
C LEU A 111 -13.73 -8.62 -8.68
N PRO A 112 -14.46 -9.62 -9.19
CA PRO A 112 -13.86 -10.89 -9.60
C PRO A 112 -12.76 -10.72 -10.65
N TRP A 113 -12.96 -9.83 -11.62
CA TRP A 113 -12.00 -9.54 -12.70
C TRP A 113 -10.78 -8.79 -12.20
N ILE A 114 -10.99 -7.80 -11.34
CA ILE A 114 -9.93 -7.05 -10.64
C ILE A 114 -9.07 -8.03 -9.84
N ARG A 115 -9.70 -8.90 -9.03
CA ARG A 115 -8.97 -9.88 -8.23
C ARG A 115 -8.16 -10.88 -9.06
N ALA A 116 -8.70 -11.30 -10.20
CA ALA A 116 -8.00 -12.20 -11.12
C ALA A 116 -6.77 -11.52 -11.74
N ALA A 117 -6.90 -10.25 -12.14
CA ALA A 117 -5.80 -9.48 -12.72
C ALA A 117 -4.73 -9.07 -11.70
N LEU A 118 -5.13 -8.75 -10.47
CA LEU A 118 -4.24 -8.26 -9.42
C LEU A 118 -3.75 -9.39 -8.50
N SER A 119 -3.29 -10.50 -9.08
CA SER A 119 -2.63 -11.54 -8.30
C SER A 119 -1.26 -11.05 -7.79
N PRO A 120 -0.74 -11.58 -6.66
CA PRO A 120 0.62 -11.25 -6.20
C PRO A 120 1.68 -11.41 -7.28
N GLU A 121 1.61 -12.48 -8.08
CA GLU A 121 2.57 -12.77 -9.17
C GLU A 121 2.46 -11.74 -10.30
N ALA A 122 1.24 -11.36 -10.69
CA ALA A 122 1.04 -10.32 -11.70
C ALA A 122 1.58 -8.97 -11.22
N MET A 123 1.39 -8.65 -9.93
CA MET A 123 1.88 -7.44 -9.32
C MET A 123 3.41 -7.41 -9.20
N MET A 124 4.03 -8.53 -8.84
CA MET A 124 5.49 -8.67 -8.86
C MET A 124 6.05 -8.39 -10.26
N LYS A 125 5.37 -8.83 -11.30
CA LYS A 125 5.79 -8.59 -12.69
C LYS A 125 5.54 -7.15 -13.13
N TRP A 126 4.36 -6.58 -12.81
CA TRP A 126 4.00 -5.21 -13.22
C TRP A 126 4.92 -4.17 -12.61
N PHE A 127 5.25 -4.34 -11.32
CA PHE A 127 6.14 -3.46 -10.57
C PHE A 127 7.56 -4.00 -10.40
N ALA A 128 8.05 -4.83 -11.33
CA ALA A 128 9.37 -5.47 -11.20
C ALA A 128 10.50 -4.46 -10.91
N HIS A 129 10.41 -3.27 -11.52
CA HIS A 129 11.38 -2.17 -11.33
C HIS A 129 11.41 -1.61 -9.90
N GLU A 130 10.35 -1.81 -9.11
CA GLU A 130 10.30 -1.34 -7.73
C GLU A 130 11.01 -2.29 -6.75
N PHE A 131 11.29 -3.49 -7.18
CA PHE A 131 11.94 -4.50 -6.35
C PHE A 131 13.45 -4.59 -6.56
N GLU A 132 14.00 -3.78 -7.45
CA GLU A 132 15.44 -3.76 -7.69
C GLU A 132 16.20 -3.37 -6.42
N GLY A 133 17.19 -4.21 -6.04
CA GLY A 133 17.98 -4.02 -4.83
C GLY A 133 17.31 -4.46 -3.53
N GLY A 134 16.07 -4.92 -3.57
CA GLY A 134 15.37 -5.51 -2.43
C GLY A 134 15.98 -6.85 -2.01
N LYS A 135 15.96 -7.14 -0.71
CA LYS A 135 16.49 -8.39 -0.14
C LYS A 135 15.44 -9.49 -0.10
N ASN A 136 14.21 -9.12 0.21
CA ASN A 136 13.08 -10.04 0.37
C ASN A 136 11.80 -9.44 -0.24
N PRO A 137 11.81 -9.15 -1.56
CA PRO A 137 10.65 -8.54 -2.20
C PRO A 137 9.46 -9.51 -2.21
N ALA A 138 8.29 -9.00 -1.89
CA ALA A 138 7.05 -9.77 -1.93
C ALA A 138 5.84 -8.86 -2.14
N VAL A 139 4.78 -9.42 -2.71
CA VAL A 139 3.47 -8.79 -2.76
C VAL A 139 2.47 -9.64 -2.00
N LEU A 140 1.77 -9.01 -1.09
CA LEU A 140 0.65 -9.60 -0.35
C LEU A 140 -0.64 -8.95 -0.79
N ARG A 141 -1.70 -9.75 -0.96
CA ARG A 141 -3.03 -9.23 -1.26
C ARG A 141 -3.98 -9.56 -0.12
N TYR A 142 -4.71 -8.54 0.29
CA TYR A 142 -5.76 -8.64 1.29
C TYR A 142 -7.09 -8.28 0.66
N ASP A 143 -8.09 -9.17 0.78
CA ASP A 143 -9.46 -8.86 0.44
C ASP A 143 -10.07 -7.99 1.55
N LEU A 144 -10.86 -6.99 1.17
CA LEU A 144 -11.56 -6.10 2.08
C LEU A 144 -13.08 -6.39 1.98
N PRO A 145 -13.57 -7.38 2.74
CA PRO A 145 -14.98 -7.79 2.66
C PRO A 145 -15.91 -6.63 3.04
N GLY A 146 -17.02 -6.53 2.31
CA GLY A 146 -17.99 -5.44 2.50
C GLY A 146 -17.67 -4.13 1.76
N MET A 147 -16.47 -3.99 1.18
CA MET A 147 -16.06 -2.80 0.45
C MET A 147 -15.89 -3.00 -1.05
N ASN A 148 -16.05 -4.22 -1.55
CA ASN A 148 -15.71 -4.58 -2.93
C ASN A 148 -14.30 -4.15 -3.33
N ALA A 149 -13.33 -4.38 -2.46
CA ALA A 149 -11.99 -3.86 -2.57
C ALA A 149 -10.92 -4.90 -2.24
N VAL A 150 -9.70 -4.61 -2.69
CA VAL A 150 -8.48 -5.30 -2.29
C VAL A 150 -7.43 -4.30 -1.86
N ASN A 151 -6.56 -4.71 -0.95
CA ASN A 151 -5.34 -3.97 -0.62
C ASN A 151 -4.14 -4.81 -1.01
N LEU A 152 -3.27 -4.23 -1.81
CA LEU A 152 -2.00 -4.81 -2.21
C LEU A 152 -0.90 -4.20 -1.35
N HIS A 153 -0.02 -5.04 -0.81
CA HIS A 153 1.09 -4.60 0.02
C HIS A 153 2.40 -5.10 -0.59
N PHE A 154 3.24 -4.16 -0.98
CA PHE A 154 4.50 -4.39 -1.67
C PHE A 154 5.63 -4.22 -0.65
N LEU A 155 6.29 -5.31 -0.30
CA LEU A 155 7.35 -5.37 0.69
C LEU A 155 8.71 -5.16 0.03
N ASP A 156 9.61 -4.47 0.75
CA ASP A 156 10.99 -4.24 0.31
C ASP A 156 11.05 -3.59 -1.09
N ALA A 157 10.21 -2.58 -1.30
CA ALA A 157 9.92 -2.01 -2.61
C ALA A 157 10.19 -0.50 -2.72
N LEU A 158 10.65 0.17 -1.65
CA LEU A 158 10.95 1.61 -1.67
C LEU A 158 12.44 1.95 -1.48
N GLY A 159 13.33 0.95 -1.53
CA GLY A 159 14.78 1.19 -1.46
C GLY A 159 15.23 1.81 -0.13
N GLY A 160 14.70 1.33 0.98
CA GLY A 160 15.02 1.77 2.34
C GLY A 160 14.01 2.74 2.96
N GLY A 161 12.96 3.09 2.22
CA GLY A 161 11.88 3.96 2.70
C GLY A 161 12.16 5.45 2.53
N GLN A 162 11.17 6.25 2.91
CA GLN A 162 11.01 7.68 2.63
C GLN A 162 12.33 8.51 2.59
N PHE A 163 13.08 8.52 3.67
CA PHE A 163 14.29 9.38 3.79
C PHE A 163 15.57 8.69 3.30
N ALA A 164 15.53 7.38 3.09
CA ALA A 164 16.65 6.61 2.58
C ALA A 164 16.53 6.29 1.09
N SER A 165 15.32 6.41 0.54
CA SER A 165 15.05 6.10 -0.85
C SER A 165 15.61 7.15 -1.80
N LEU A 166 16.30 6.69 -2.86
CA LEU A 166 16.73 7.51 -3.99
C LEU A 166 15.75 7.41 -5.17
N ARG A 167 14.59 6.80 -4.98
CA ARG A 167 13.57 6.64 -6.02
C ARG A 167 12.83 7.93 -6.27
N LEU A 168 12.28 8.09 -7.49
CA LEU A 168 11.52 9.27 -7.88
C LEU A 168 10.23 9.48 -7.07
N ASP A 169 9.64 8.40 -6.57
CA ASP A 169 8.42 8.42 -5.77
C ASP A 169 8.64 7.68 -4.44
N PRO A 170 9.44 8.25 -3.52
CA PRO A 170 9.82 7.59 -2.27
C PRO A 170 8.64 7.43 -1.30
N LEU A 171 7.54 8.14 -1.53
CA LEU A 171 6.29 8.05 -0.76
C LEU A 171 5.21 7.23 -1.47
N ALA A 172 5.52 6.63 -2.62
CA ALA A 172 4.59 5.81 -3.39
C ALA A 172 3.26 6.51 -3.71
N LYS A 173 3.26 7.83 -3.93
CA LYS A 173 2.02 8.58 -4.21
C LYS A 173 1.53 8.38 -5.64
N GLY A 174 2.44 8.09 -6.57
CA GLY A 174 2.13 7.84 -7.99
C GLY A 174 1.90 6.36 -8.34
N LYS A 175 2.11 5.40 -7.40
CA LYS A 175 2.02 3.96 -7.72
C LYS A 175 0.61 3.51 -8.08
N ALA A 176 -0.41 4.11 -7.48
CA ALA A 176 -1.79 3.84 -7.85
C ALA A 176 -2.09 4.24 -9.30
N GLN A 177 -1.57 5.37 -9.76
CA GLN A 177 -1.74 5.82 -11.15
C GLN A 177 -1.07 4.84 -12.13
N GLN A 178 0.14 4.38 -11.82
CA GLN A 178 0.81 3.33 -12.62
C GLN A 178 0.00 2.04 -12.68
N LEU A 179 -0.64 1.65 -11.56
CA LEU A 179 -1.50 0.46 -11.53
C LEU A 179 -2.78 0.66 -12.33
N LEU A 180 -3.36 1.85 -12.30
CA LEU A 180 -4.62 2.15 -13.00
C LEU A 180 -4.49 2.10 -14.53
N ASP A 181 -3.28 2.20 -15.06
CA ASP A 181 -2.98 2.02 -16.50
C ASP A 181 -2.85 0.55 -16.90
N MET A 182 -2.80 -0.37 -15.93
CA MET A 182 -2.64 -1.80 -16.18
C MET A 182 -3.82 -2.35 -17.00
N PRO A 183 -3.56 -3.07 -18.13
CA PRO A 183 -4.60 -3.71 -18.90
C PRO A 183 -5.21 -4.90 -18.16
N VAL A 184 -6.53 -4.94 -18.09
CA VAL A 184 -7.31 -5.97 -17.40
C VAL A 184 -8.31 -6.59 -18.37
N LYS A 185 -8.31 -7.91 -18.45
CA LYS A 185 -9.32 -8.66 -19.19
C LYS A 185 -10.62 -8.69 -18.39
N VAL A 186 -11.71 -8.32 -19.02
CA VAL A 186 -13.05 -8.31 -18.42
C VAL A 186 -14.07 -8.87 -19.41
N GLY A 187 -15.10 -9.55 -18.92
CA GLY A 187 -16.17 -10.10 -19.75
C GLY A 187 -16.90 -9.02 -20.54
N VAL A 188 -17.13 -9.26 -21.83
CA VAL A 188 -17.80 -8.28 -22.73
C VAL A 188 -19.19 -7.88 -22.21
N GLY A 189 -19.90 -8.77 -21.52
CA GLY A 189 -21.21 -8.48 -20.92
C GLY A 189 -21.18 -7.78 -19.56
N VAL A 190 -19.99 -7.49 -19.03
CA VAL A 190 -19.83 -6.86 -17.68
C VAL A 190 -19.60 -5.36 -17.77
N ILE A 191 -19.08 -4.88 -18.90
CA ILE A 191 -18.86 -3.45 -19.20
C ILE A 191 -19.78 -3.01 -20.32
#